data_04c5b146b213665125104540856835f8
#
_entry.id   04c5b146b213665125104540856835f8
#
_cell.length_a   1.000
_cell.length_b   1.000
_cell.length_c   1.000
_cell.angle_alpha   90.00
_cell.angle_beta   90.00
_cell.angle_gamma   90.00
#
_symmetry.space_group_name_H-M   'P 1'
#
loop_
_entity.id
_entity.type
_entity.pdbx_description
1 polymer ?
#
loop_
_entity_poly.entity_id
_entity_poly.type
_entity_poly.pdbx_seq_one_letter_code
_entity_poly.pdbx_strand_id
1 'polypeptide(L)'
;RATAVIEFVAALARTSERVIQVRLVKGAYWDSEIKRCQTQGLAHFPVFTQKVHTDLSYLCCAELMLRNASFIYPQFATHNAHTYAAVQHLAAQFGVRNVEMQCLHGMGEGLYQRCRIYAPVGTHQTLLPYLVRRLLENGANTSFVNQIMDPDVDMNALVEHPVARL
;
A
#
# COMPACT_ATOMS: atom_id res chain seq x y z
N ARG A 1 -1.58 -14.03 -4.98
CA ARG A 1 -2.66 -13.50 -5.85
C ARG A 1 -2.29 -12.14 -6.45
N ALA A 2 -1.83 -11.16 -5.66
CA ALA A 2 -1.49 -9.82 -6.16
C ALA A 2 -0.33 -9.86 -7.18
N THR A 3 0.73 -10.64 -6.92
CA THR A 3 1.84 -10.83 -7.85
C THR A 3 1.38 -11.39 -9.19
N ALA A 4 0.52 -12.42 -9.18
CA ALA A 4 -0.02 -12.99 -10.42
C ALA A 4 -0.84 -11.98 -11.24
N VAL A 5 -1.55 -11.05 -10.58
CA VAL A 5 -2.24 -9.95 -11.29
C VAL A 5 -1.24 -9.00 -11.95
N ILE A 6 -0.15 -8.65 -11.25
CA ILE A 6 0.89 -7.79 -11.82
C ILE A 6 1.56 -8.46 -13.02
N GLU A 7 1.88 -9.75 -12.93
CA GLU A 7 2.45 -10.54 -14.03
C GLU A 7 1.50 -10.59 -15.23
N PHE A 8 0.20 -10.82 -14.98
CA PHE A 8 -0.82 -10.81 -16.04
C PHE A 8 -0.91 -9.44 -16.72
N VAL A 9 -0.96 -8.34 -15.93
CA VAL A 9 -1.02 -6.98 -16.48
C VAL A 9 0.25 -6.64 -17.26
N ALA A 10 1.43 -7.04 -16.76
CA ALA A 10 2.70 -6.84 -17.47
C ALA A 10 2.72 -7.60 -18.81
N ALA A 11 2.22 -8.84 -18.83
CA ALA A 11 2.11 -9.63 -20.07
C ALA A 11 1.13 -8.98 -21.06
N LEU A 12 -0.03 -8.55 -20.57
CA LEU A 12 -1.03 -7.84 -21.40
C LEU A 12 -0.47 -6.53 -21.98
N ALA A 13 0.22 -5.73 -21.15
CA ALA A 13 0.85 -4.48 -21.56
C ALA A 13 1.90 -4.72 -22.66
N ARG A 14 2.71 -5.77 -22.50
CA ARG A 14 3.72 -6.17 -23.48
C ARG A 14 3.09 -6.60 -24.81
N THR A 15 2.06 -7.45 -24.76
CA THR A 15 1.37 -7.96 -25.95
C THR A 15 0.62 -6.85 -26.70
N SER A 16 0.05 -5.89 -25.97
CA SER A 16 -0.70 -4.76 -26.55
C SER A 16 0.18 -3.57 -26.94
N GLU A 17 1.49 -3.64 -26.69
CA GLU A 17 2.44 -2.53 -26.89
C GLU A 17 2.01 -1.23 -26.20
N ARG A 18 1.44 -1.35 -25.00
CA ARG A 18 0.95 -0.24 -24.18
C ARG A 18 1.62 -0.22 -22.83
N VAL A 19 1.76 0.97 -22.26
CA VAL A 19 2.11 1.12 -20.85
C VAL A 19 0.82 1.21 -20.04
N ILE A 20 0.65 0.29 -19.08
CA ILE A 20 -0.54 0.24 -18.23
C ILE A 20 -0.21 0.82 -16.86
N GLN A 21 -1.05 1.74 -16.39
CA GLN A 21 -0.93 2.28 -15.03
C GLN A 21 -1.43 1.25 -14.02
N VAL A 22 -0.60 0.96 -13.02
CA VAL A 22 -0.95 0.03 -11.94
C VAL A 22 -0.75 0.70 -10.60
N ARG A 23 -1.81 0.76 -9.80
CA ARG A 23 -1.79 1.32 -8.46
C ARG A 23 -1.66 0.23 -7.42
N LEU A 24 -0.60 0.27 -6.63
CA LEU A 24 -0.39 -0.61 -5.49
C LEU A 24 -0.75 0.13 -4.19
N VAL A 25 -1.55 -0.51 -3.36
CA VAL A 25 -2.00 0.03 -2.07
C VAL A 25 -2.27 -1.11 -1.08
N LYS A 26 -2.03 -0.87 0.20
CA LYS A 26 -2.53 -1.75 1.27
C LYS A 26 -4.02 -1.47 1.43
N GLY A 27 -4.87 -2.51 1.35
CA GLY A 27 -6.32 -2.35 1.31
C GLY A 27 -6.89 -1.78 2.62
N ALA A 28 -7.99 -1.04 2.50
CA ALA A 28 -8.68 -0.42 3.63
C ALA A 28 -9.92 -1.22 4.11
N TYR A 29 -10.12 -2.45 3.62
CA TYR A 29 -11.34 -3.24 3.86
C TYR A 29 -11.07 -4.52 4.65
N TRP A 30 -9.97 -4.60 5.40
CA TRP A 30 -9.57 -5.79 6.12
C TRP A 30 -10.68 -6.32 7.04
N ASP A 31 -11.24 -5.46 7.90
CA ASP A 31 -12.29 -5.85 8.86
C ASP A 31 -13.55 -6.35 8.14
N SER A 32 -13.95 -5.68 7.07
CA SER A 32 -15.13 -6.04 6.28
C SER A 32 -14.96 -7.39 5.62
N GLU A 33 -13.77 -7.69 5.07
CA GLU A 33 -13.48 -8.97 4.41
C GLU A 33 -13.42 -10.12 5.42
N ILE A 34 -12.81 -9.91 6.57
CA ILE A 34 -12.78 -10.91 7.66
C ILE A 34 -14.22 -11.21 8.12
N LYS A 35 -14.99 -10.17 8.45
CA LYS A 35 -16.36 -10.32 8.92
C LYS A 35 -17.26 -10.99 7.90
N ARG A 36 -17.14 -10.64 6.62
CA ARG A 36 -17.87 -11.28 5.53
C ARG A 36 -17.58 -12.76 5.43
N CYS A 37 -16.29 -13.15 5.48
CA CYS A 37 -15.90 -14.55 5.45
C CYS A 37 -16.45 -15.33 6.64
N GLN A 38 -16.40 -14.75 7.84
CA GLN A 38 -16.96 -15.37 9.06
C GLN A 38 -18.48 -15.56 8.92
N THR A 39 -19.21 -14.55 8.45
CA THR A 39 -20.65 -14.62 8.24
C THR A 39 -21.06 -15.67 7.20
N GLN A 40 -20.21 -15.83 6.17
CA GLN A 40 -20.45 -16.78 5.08
C GLN A 40 -19.91 -18.18 5.38
N GLY A 41 -19.26 -18.40 6.52
CA GLY A 41 -18.67 -19.69 6.89
C GLY A 41 -17.56 -20.15 5.94
N LEU A 42 -16.81 -19.22 5.34
CA LEU A 42 -15.73 -19.56 4.42
C LEU A 42 -14.52 -20.11 5.17
N ALA A 43 -13.87 -21.12 4.60
CA ALA A 43 -12.72 -21.77 5.20
C ALA A 43 -11.45 -20.90 5.24
N HIS A 44 -11.36 -19.87 4.37
CA HIS A 44 -10.18 -19.05 4.21
C HIS A 44 -10.55 -17.58 4.04
N PHE A 45 -9.63 -16.70 4.47
CA PHE A 45 -9.75 -15.26 4.24
C PHE A 45 -9.07 -14.85 2.92
N PRO A 46 -9.61 -13.88 2.16
CA PRO A 46 -8.98 -13.36 0.96
C PRO A 46 -7.83 -12.38 1.27
N VAL A 47 -7.69 -11.99 2.55
CA VAL A 47 -6.71 -11.05 3.08
C VAL A 47 -5.76 -11.74 4.06
N PHE A 48 -4.57 -11.20 4.23
CA PHE A 48 -3.66 -11.65 5.27
C PHE A 48 -4.21 -11.30 6.65
N THR A 49 -4.06 -12.20 7.61
CA THR A 49 -4.49 -12.00 8.99
C THR A 49 -3.42 -11.34 9.87
N GLN A 50 -2.16 -11.33 9.42
CA GLN A 50 -1.05 -10.66 10.07
C GLN A 50 -0.53 -9.52 9.19
N LYS A 51 -0.30 -8.36 9.82
CA LYS A 51 0.15 -7.16 9.12
C LYS A 51 1.49 -7.34 8.41
N VAL A 52 2.42 -8.08 9.03
CA VAL A 52 3.76 -8.32 8.47
C VAL A 52 3.69 -9.00 7.09
N HIS A 53 2.75 -9.93 6.88
CA HIS A 53 2.55 -10.57 5.58
C HIS A 53 2.05 -9.57 4.52
N THR A 54 1.18 -8.63 4.91
CA THR A 54 0.74 -7.55 4.02
C THR A 54 1.91 -6.63 3.65
N ASP A 55 2.73 -6.27 4.63
CA ASP A 55 3.90 -5.39 4.42
C ASP A 55 4.90 -6.05 3.47
N LEU A 56 5.25 -7.32 3.70
CA LEU A 56 6.13 -8.09 2.81
C LEU A 56 5.54 -8.24 1.41
N SER A 57 4.26 -8.61 1.31
CA SER A 57 3.57 -8.75 0.01
C SER A 57 3.57 -7.44 -0.77
N TYR A 58 3.41 -6.30 -0.10
CA TYR A 58 3.49 -4.99 -0.74
C TYR A 58 4.89 -4.76 -1.36
N LEU A 59 5.96 -5.03 -0.62
CA LEU A 59 7.33 -4.85 -1.12
C LEU A 59 7.64 -5.79 -2.28
N CYS A 60 7.23 -7.06 -2.23
CA CYS A 60 7.37 -8.00 -3.34
C CYS A 60 6.60 -7.52 -4.60
N CYS A 61 5.38 -7.00 -4.41
CA CYS A 61 4.61 -6.43 -5.50
C CYS A 61 5.26 -5.17 -6.07
N ALA A 62 5.80 -4.29 -5.22
CA ALA A 62 6.51 -3.10 -5.65
C ALA A 62 7.74 -3.44 -6.49
N GLU A 63 8.55 -4.39 -6.03
CA GLU A 63 9.70 -4.88 -6.78
C GLU A 63 9.29 -5.42 -8.16
N LEU A 64 8.25 -6.26 -8.20
CA LEU A 64 7.77 -6.84 -9.45
C LEU A 64 7.26 -5.77 -10.43
N MET A 65 6.57 -4.74 -9.94
CA MET A 65 6.13 -3.60 -10.77
C MET A 65 7.33 -2.81 -11.31
N LEU A 66 8.35 -2.56 -10.48
CA LEU A 66 9.55 -1.83 -10.89
C LEU A 66 10.39 -2.63 -11.90
N ARG A 67 10.49 -3.95 -11.75
CA ARG A 67 11.12 -4.83 -12.77
C ARG A 67 10.40 -4.78 -14.13
N ASN A 68 9.12 -4.46 -14.14
CA ASN A 68 8.30 -4.34 -15.35
C ASN A 68 8.00 -2.88 -15.74
N ALA A 69 8.79 -1.92 -15.28
CA ALA A 69 8.53 -0.48 -15.48
C ALA A 69 8.55 -0.03 -16.97
N SER A 70 9.06 -0.84 -17.88
CA SER A 70 8.93 -0.60 -19.32
C SER A 70 7.50 -0.79 -19.85
N PHE A 71 6.66 -1.53 -19.14
CA PHE A 71 5.29 -1.87 -19.52
C PHE A 71 4.25 -1.44 -18.48
N ILE A 72 4.71 -1.21 -17.25
CA ILE A 72 3.86 -0.76 -16.14
C ILE A 72 4.32 0.64 -15.73
N TYR A 73 3.37 1.58 -15.65
CA TYR A 73 3.60 2.84 -14.94
C TYR A 73 3.24 2.64 -13.46
N PRO A 74 4.26 2.52 -12.57
CA PRO A 74 4.03 2.14 -11.19
C PRO A 74 3.55 3.32 -10.35
N GLN A 75 2.43 3.13 -9.64
CA GLN A 75 1.85 4.08 -8.71
C GLN A 75 1.78 3.45 -7.31
N PHE A 76 2.40 4.07 -6.33
CA PHE A 76 2.51 3.57 -4.97
C PHE A 76 1.78 4.47 -3.98
N ALA A 77 0.70 3.96 -3.40
CA ALA A 77 -0.05 4.65 -2.36
C ALA A 77 0.34 4.11 -0.98
N THR A 78 0.86 4.99 -0.13
CA THR A 78 1.25 4.65 1.25
C THR A 78 1.31 5.90 2.11
N HIS A 79 1.13 5.77 3.44
CA HIS A 79 1.39 6.81 4.44
C HIS A 79 2.47 6.34 5.43
N ASN A 80 3.11 5.22 5.15
CA ASN A 80 4.15 4.63 5.97
C ASN A 80 5.54 5.00 5.44
N ALA A 81 6.34 5.69 6.26
CA ALA A 81 7.66 6.20 5.86
C ALA A 81 8.64 5.08 5.49
N HIS A 82 8.62 3.94 6.21
CA HIS A 82 9.44 2.78 5.87
C HIS A 82 9.09 2.23 4.48
N THR A 83 7.79 2.08 4.19
CA THR A 83 7.33 1.62 2.87
C THR A 83 7.73 2.61 1.76
N TYR A 84 7.61 3.92 2.02
CA TYR A 84 8.05 4.97 1.10
C TYR A 84 9.55 4.84 0.80
N ALA A 85 10.38 4.79 1.85
CA ALA A 85 11.83 4.67 1.72
C ALA A 85 12.24 3.38 0.97
N ALA A 86 11.60 2.26 1.27
CA ALA A 86 11.85 0.98 0.60
C ALA A 86 11.51 1.05 -0.90
N VAL A 87 10.39 1.66 -1.28
CA VAL A 87 10.02 1.86 -2.70
C VAL A 87 11.03 2.76 -3.41
N GLN A 88 11.46 3.86 -2.77
CA GLN A 88 12.48 4.75 -3.35
C GLN A 88 13.81 4.02 -3.54
N HIS A 89 14.23 3.22 -2.57
CA HIS A 89 15.44 2.41 -2.66
C HIS A 89 15.36 1.39 -3.81
N LEU A 90 14.26 0.64 -3.90
CA LEU A 90 14.03 -0.30 -5.00
C LEU A 90 14.00 0.41 -6.36
N ALA A 91 13.34 1.54 -6.47
CA ALA A 91 13.29 2.31 -7.71
C ALA A 91 14.70 2.75 -8.15
N ALA A 92 15.52 3.22 -7.21
CA ALA A 92 16.92 3.56 -7.48
C ALA A 92 17.74 2.33 -7.91
N GLN A 93 17.58 1.20 -7.23
CA GLN A 93 18.26 -0.06 -7.54
C GLN A 93 17.95 -0.56 -8.96
N PHE A 94 16.72 -0.43 -9.41
CA PHE A 94 16.30 -0.81 -10.77
C PHE A 94 16.45 0.31 -11.81
N GLY A 95 16.95 1.49 -11.42
CA GLY A 95 17.13 2.64 -12.31
C GLY A 95 15.81 3.25 -12.80
N VAL A 96 14.70 3.01 -12.12
CA VAL A 96 13.37 3.49 -12.50
C VAL A 96 13.14 4.89 -11.94
N ARG A 97 13.10 5.89 -12.82
CA ARG A 97 12.89 7.30 -12.43
C ARG A 97 11.43 7.74 -12.47
N ASN A 98 10.61 7.07 -13.26
CA ASN A 98 9.20 7.43 -13.47
C ASN A 98 8.29 6.62 -12.55
N VAL A 99 8.28 7.01 -11.27
CA VAL A 99 7.48 6.41 -10.21
C VAL A 99 6.53 7.46 -9.66
N GLU A 100 5.26 7.12 -9.52
CA GLU A 100 4.27 8.01 -8.90
C GLU A 100 3.98 7.58 -7.46
N MET A 101 4.32 8.44 -6.51
CA MET A 101 3.85 8.29 -5.14
C MET A 101 2.47 8.93 -4.97
N GLN A 102 1.64 8.33 -4.14
CA GLN A 102 0.28 8.82 -3.89
C GLN A 102 -0.01 8.90 -2.40
N CYS A 103 -0.69 9.95 -1.98
CA CYS A 103 -1.20 10.11 -0.62
C CYS A 103 -2.64 10.64 -0.62
N LEU A 104 -3.32 10.45 0.48
CA LEU A 104 -4.62 11.06 0.74
C LEU A 104 -4.44 12.51 1.18
N HIS A 105 -5.32 13.38 0.74
CA HIS A 105 -5.37 14.76 1.21
C HIS A 105 -5.46 14.81 2.74
N GLY A 106 -4.62 15.64 3.36
CA GLY A 106 -4.53 15.75 4.81
C GLY A 106 -3.79 14.62 5.52
N MET A 107 -3.18 13.66 4.79
CA MET A 107 -2.45 12.53 5.38
C MET A 107 -1.05 12.41 4.79
N GLY A 108 -0.03 12.53 5.65
CA GLY A 108 1.36 12.21 5.29
C GLY A 108 1.97 13.08 4.18
N GLU A 109 1.43 14.25 3.89
CA GLU A 109 1.90 15.12 2.81
C GLU A 109 3.35 15.55 3.00
N GLY A 110 3.78 15.76 4.25
CA GLY A 110 5.18 16.10 4.58
C GLY A 110 6.19 14.96 4.37
N LEU A 111 5.73 13.74 4.10
CA LEU A 111 6.60 12.59 3.83
C LEU A 111 7.23 12.66 2.43
N TYR A 112 6.56 13.32 1.48
CA TYR A 112 6.91 13.25 0.06
C TYR A 112 7.51 14.55 -0.45
N GLN A 113 8.56 14.44 -1.25
CA GLN A 113 9.06 15.58 -2.05
C GLN A 113 8.10 15.87 -3.21
N ARG A 114 7.50 14.83 -3.79
CA ARG A 114 6.51 14.91 -4.88
C ARG A 114 5.56 13.71 -4.80
N CYS A 115 4.26 14.00 -4.77
CA CYS A 115 3.24 12.95 -4.81
C CYS A 115 1.97 13.45 -5.51
N ARG A 116 1.13 12.52 -5.91
CA ARG A 116 -0.25 12.81 -6.29
C ARG A 116 -1.12 12.75 -5.04
N ILE A 117 -1.74 13.88 -4.71
CA ILE A 117 -2.70 13.99 -3.62
C ILE A 117 -4.08 13.70 -4.18
N TYR A 118 -4.84 12.83 -3.54
CA TYR A 118 -6.21 12.55 -3.93
C TYR A 118 -7.18 12.71 -2.75
N ALA A 119 -8.38 13.19 -3.06
CA ALA A 119 -9.47 13.34 -2.11
C ALA A 119 -10.78 12.92 -2.77
N PRO A 120 -11.70 12.30 -2.04
CA PRO A 120 -13.03 12.05 -2.54
C PRO A 120 -13.83 13.36 -2.61
N VAL A 121 -14.72 13.44 -3.60
CA VAL A 121 -15.68 14.53 -3.73
C VAL A 121 -17.08 13.96 -3.58
N GLY A 122 -17.89 14.56 -2.72
CA GLY A 122 -19.25 14.08 -2.49
C GLY A 122 -19.94 14.79 -1.32
N THR A 123 -21.17 14.36 -1.02
CA THR A 123 -21.92 14.84 0.14
C THR A 123 -21.40 14.20 1.43
N HIS A 124 -21.78 14.75 2.59
CA HIS A 124 -21.42 14.17 3.88
C HIS A 124 -21.93 12.71 4.01
N GLN A 125 -23.06 12.39 3.45
CA GLN A 125 -23.64 11.04 3.49
C GLN A 125 -22.79 10.03 2.71
N THR A 126 -22.28 10.41 1.56
CA THR A 126 -21.43 9.55 0.73
C THR A 126 -19.99 9.49 1.24
N LEU A 127 -19.50 10.53 1.92
CA LEU A 127 -18.14 10.62 2.44
C LEU A 127 -17.98 10.04 3.84
N LEU A 128 -19.05 9.86 4.61
CA LEU A 128 -18.98 9.34 5.98
C LEU A 128 -18.24 7.99 6.08
N PRO A 129 -18.52 6.97 5.27
CA PRO A 129 -17.78 5.71 5.31
C PRO A 129 -16.30 5.88 4.98
N TYR A 130 -15.96 6.81 4.11
CA TYR A 130 -14.57 7.14 3.78
C TYR A 130 -13.85 7.76 4.99
N LEU A 131 -14.48 8.73 5.65
CA LEU A 131 -13.91 9.41 6.82
C LEU A 131 -13.74 8.45 8.01
N VAL A 132 -14.72 7.57 8.24
CA VAL A 132 -14.63 6.54 9.30
C VAL A 132 -13.40 5.64 9.06
N ARG A 133 -13.16 5.18 7.83
CA ARG A 133 -11.96 4.39 7.52
C ARG A 133 -10.68 5.16 7.76
N ARG A 134 -10.66 6.48 7.51
CA ARG A 134 -9.46 7.33 7.79
C ARG A 134 -9.22 7.45 9.29
N LEU A 135 -10.26 7.65 10.07
CA LEU A 135 -10.15 7.68 11.54
C LEU A 135 -9.64 6.34 12.10
N LEU A 136 -10.15 5.23 11.60
CA LEU A 136 -9.68 3.90 11.98
C LEU A 136 -8.24 3.64 11.57
N GLU A 137 -7.84 4.07 10.37
CA GLU A 137 -6.45 3.95 9.90
C GLU A 137 -5.49 4.74 10.77
N ASN A 138 -5.83 5.99 11.12
CA ASN A 138 -4.99 6.85 11.94
C ASN A 138 -5.01 6.43 13.42
N GLY A 139 -6.16 5.94 13.90
CA GLY A 139 -6.34 5.51 15.28
C GLY A 139 -5.84 4.10 15.60
N ALA A 140 -5.48 3.31 14.59
CA ALA A 140 -5.00 1.95 14.84
C ALA A 140 -3.63 1.95 15.53
N ASN A 141 -3.49 1.17 16.62
CA ASN A 141 -2.21 1.04 17.35
C ASN A 141 -1.06 0.53 16.46
N THR A 142 -1.38 -0.14 15.36
CA THR A 142 -0.41 -0.63 14.37
C THR A 142 -0.10 0.39 13.28
N SER A 143 -0.74 1.58 13.30
CA SER A 143 -0.45 2.62 12.32
C SER A 143 0.95 3.19 12.57
N PHE A 144 1.69 3.47 11.49
CA PHE A 144 3.02 4.06 11.59
C PHE A 144 2.99 5.40 12.34
N VAL A 145 1.95 6.21 12.10
CA VAL A 145 1.80 7.53 12.73
C VAL A 145 1.62 7.39 14.24
N ASN A 146 0.79 6.46 14.71
CA ASN A 146 0.62 6.21 16.15
C ASN A 146 1.89 5.69 16.79
N GLN A 147 2.55 4.72 16.13
CA GLN A 147 3.77 4.11 16.66
C GLN A 147 4.94 5.10 16.76
N ILE A 148 5.09 6.04 15.83
CA ILE A 148 6.16 7.05 15.89
C ILE A 148 5.92 8.11 16.99
N MET A 149 4.67 8.29 17.39
CA MET A 149 4.29 9.24 18.46
C MET A 149 4.29 8.60 19.85
N ASP A 150 4.41 7.28 19.92
CA ASP A 150 4.42 6.52 21.16
C ASP A 150 5.85 6.46 21.73
N PRO A 151 6.14 7.07 22.90
CA PRO A 151 7.47 7.09 23.49
C PRO A 151 7.96 5.69 23.93
N ASP A 152 7.07 4.72 24.11
CA ASP A 152 7.40 3.37 24.52
C ASP A 152 7.76 2.45 23.34
N VAL A 153 7.62 2.93 22.10
CA VAL A 153 7.94 2.15 20.89
C VAL A 153 9.42 2.30 20.52
N ASP A 154 10.12 1.19 20.42
CA ASP A 154 11.50 1.17 19.90
C ASP A 154 11.51 1.56 18.41
N MET A 155 12.16 2.67 18.09
CA MET A 155 12.32 3.18 16.75
C MET A 155 13.04 2.19 15.82
N ASN A 156 13.98 1.38 16.33
CA ASN A 156 14.67 0.37 15.53
C ASN A 156 13.69 -0.74 15.12
N ALA A 157 12.82 -1.16 16.03
CA ALA A 157 11.77 -2.12 15.72
C ALA A 157 10.78 -1.58 14.68
N LEU A 158 10.51 -0.26 14.70
CA LEU A 158 9.58 0.36 13.76
C LEU A 158 10.09 0.34 12.30
N VAL A 159 11.41 0.45 12.12
CA VAL A 159 12.06 0.46 10.79
C VAL A 159 12.65 -0.90 10.38
N GLU A 160 12.44 -1.94 11.18
CA GLU A 160 12.90 -3.28 10.90
C GLU A 160 12.25 -3.86 9.63
N HIS A 161 13.06 -4.56 8.83
CA HIS A 161 12.56 -5.17 7.60
C HIS A 161 11.50 -6.23 7.89
N PRO A 162 10.35 -6.28 7.15
CA PRO A 162 9.26 -7.23 7.44
C PRO A 162 9.68 -8.71 7.50
N VAL A 163 10.71 -9.11 6.77
CA VAL A 163 11.24 -10.49 6.81
C VAL A 163 11.81 -10.84 8.19
N ALA A 164 12.41 -9.89 8.90
CA ALA A 164 12.97 -10.13 10.23
C ALA A 164 11.88 -10.31 11.31
N ARG A 165 10.62 -10.00 10.97
CA ARG A 165 9.45 -10.12 11.85
C ARG A 165 8.60 -11.38 11.57
N LEU A 166 9.00 -12.20 10.61
CA LEU A 166 8.37 -13.50 10.30
C LEU A 166 8.89 -14.60 11.21
#